data_f19a5c978d745fc6e05d2da1e58d33cc
#
_entry.id   f19a5c978d745fc6e05d2da1e58d33cc
#
_cell.length_a   1.000
_cell.length_b   1.000
_cell.length_c   1.000
_cell.angle_alpha   90.00
_cell.angle_beta   90.00
_cell.angle_gamma   90.00
#
_symmetry.space_group_name_H-M   'P 1'
#
loop_
_entity.id
_entity.type
_entity.pdbx_description
1 polymer ?
#
loop_
_entity_poly.entity_id
_entity_poly.type
_entity_poly.pdbx_seq_one_letter_code
_entity_poly.pdbx_strand_id
1 'polypeptide(L)'
;MTEIDMKGNPFFLDEEGENWVLDTWKNMSLEQKCGQVFCPMGFNGEEETLKHFTQDIQVGGLMYRADSAENIQDIYRKLQAFSNIPLLLAANTEAGGDGLAYEGTSFGKPMAVAATDDPENGYRMGYTACKEGAALGLNWSFAPIVDINYDFHNPITNVRTFGSDPKKVLDFALEYMKGADECGVAVAIKHFPGDGVDERDQHILTSVNSFSTEKWDETYGYIYGNLIKKGAKTVMVGHIAQPAYVKALNPQATREEMLRPASLSKELLTGLLRGKLGFNGLISTDATPMVGFTAAMKRSEAIVQAINAGCDMILFNKSLEEDFGYLLAGAKTRNLSMDRLDEAVLRILATKASLGLHKKKAEGTLVPEKEALEIVG
;
A
#
# COMPACT_ATOMS: atom_id res chain seq x y z
N MET A 1 3.90 23.38 -3.65
CA MET A 1 3.56 22.20 -2.84
C MET A 1 2.05 22.15 -2.70
N THR A 2 1.42 21.04 -3.07
CA THR A 2 0.03 20.78 -2.65
C THR A 2 0.09 20.56 -1.14
N GLU A 3 -0.60 21.40 -0.38
CA GLU A 3 -0.59 21.31 1.08
C GLU A 3 -1.22 19.98 1.50
N ILE A 4 -0.48 19.14 2.25
CA ILE A 4 -1.00 17.87 2.77
C ILE A 4 -1.87 18.21 3.98
N ASP A 5 -3.15 17.86 3.92
CA ASP A 5 -4.04 18.03 5.06
C ASP A 5 -3.79 16.92 6.10
N MET A 6 -2.92 17.19 7.05
CA MET A 6 -2.58 16.25 8.12
C MET A 6 -3.67 16.15 9.18
N LYS A 7 -4.56 17.17 9.30
CA LYS A 7 -5.66 17.20 10.28
C LYS A 7 -6.95 16.60 9.74
N GLY A 8 -7.05 16.47 8.42
CA GLY A 8 -8.21 15.88 7.75
C GLY A 8 -8.04 14.38 7.48
N ASN A 9 -9.06 13.86 6.80
CA ASN A 9 -9.11 12.47 6.34
C ASN A 9 -7.94 12.14 5.41
N PRO A 10 -7.22 11.03 5.59
CA PRO A 10 -7.43 9.94 6.55
C PRO A 10 -6.52 10.00 7.80
N PHE A 11 -5.77 11.07 7.99
CA PHE A 11 -4.72 11.13 9.02
C PHE A 11 -5.26 11.55 10.39
N PHE A 12 -6.09 12.58 10.45
CA PHE A 12 -6.68 13.14 11.67
C PHE A 12 -5.67 13.38 12.80
N LEU A 13 -4.48 13.94 12.46
CA LEU A 13 -3.42 14.16 13.43
C LEU A 13 -3.80 15.26 14.43
N ASP A 14 -3.45 15.01 15.69
CA ASP A 14 -3.37 16.04 16.71
C ASP A 14 -2.09 16.90 16.52
N GLU A 15 -1.94 17.95 17.33
CA GLU A 15 -0.79 18.85 17.24
C GLU A 15 0.54 18.13 17.52
N GLU A 16 0.54 17.15 18.43
CA GLU A 16 1.73 16.34 18.74
C GLU A 16 2.16 15.51 17.53
N GLY A 17 1.21 14.84 16.87
CA GLY A 17 1.47 14.04 15.67
C GLY A 17 1.95 14.90 14.50
N GLU A 18 1.32 16.07 14.26
CA GLU A 18 1.74 17.00 13.22
C GLU A 18 3.16 17.52 13.47
N ASN A 19 3.48 17.93 14.69
CA ASN A 19 4.80 18.39 15.07
C ASN A 19 5.85 17.29 14.89
N TRP A 20 5.55 16.05 15.31
CA TRP A 20 6.45 14.92 15.10
C TRP A 20 6.75 14.69 13.62
N VAL A 21 5.74 14.75 12.75
CA VAL A 21 5.90 14.61 11.30
C VAL A 21 6.83 15.70 10.74
N LEU A 22 6.54 16.96 11.05
CA LEU A 22 7.30 18.10 10.53
C LEU A 22 8.73 18.14 11.03
N ASP A 23 8.95 17.86 12.31
CA ASP A 23 10.28 17.86 12.90
C ASP A 23 11.12 16.69 12.39
N THR A 24 10.52 15.50 12.25
CA THR A 24 11.19 14.34 11.64
C THR A 24 11.61 14.66 10.22
N TRP A 25 10.67 15.14 9.37
CA TRP A 25 10.96 15.47 7.96
C TRP A 25 12.05 16.53 7.82
N LYS A 26 12.04 17.61 8.63
CA LYS A 26 13.04 18.69 8.58
C LYS A 26 14.45 18.21 8.91
N ASN A 27 14.57 17.22 9.79
CA ASN A 27 15.87 16.70 10.23
C ASN A 27 16.41 15.57 9.34
N MET A 28 15.65 15.11 8.35
CA MET A 28 16.08 14.05 7.44
C MET A 28 17.06 14.55 6.38
N SER A 29 18.15 13.78 6.16
CA SER A 29 19.01 13.93 4.99
C SER A 29 18.29 13.51 3.71
N LEU A 30 18.86 13.85 2.55
CA LEU A 30 18.34 13.40 1.24
C LEU A 30 18.32 11.88 1.14
N GLU A 31 19.36 11.21 1.61
CA GLU A 31 19.49 9.75 1.63
C GLU A 31 18.38 9.11 2.48
N GLN A 32 18.12 9.66 3.66
CA GLN A 32 17.04 9.21 4.54
C GLN A 32 15.66 9.39 3.89
N LYS A 33 15.41 10.53 3.25
CA LYS A 33 14.16 10.76 2.51
C LYS A 33 13.99 9.75 1.37
N CYS A 34 15.06 9.47 0.62
CA CYS A 34 15.05 8.44 -0.42
C CYS A 34 14.80 7.04 0.17
N GLY A 35 15.38 6.71 1.32
CA GLY A 35 15.15 5.43 1.99
C GLY A 35 13.69 5.22 2.42
N GLN A 36 13.07 6.26 2.98
CA GLN A 36 11.70 6.17 3.49
C GLN A 36 10.66 5.79 2.43
N VAL A 37 10.89 6.04 1.15
CA VAL A 37 9.94 5.69 0.11
C VAL A 37 10.00 4.22 -0.33
N PHE A 38 10.85 3.40 0.29
CA PHE A 38 10.96 1.98 -0.02
C PHE A 38 10.30 1.10 1.05
N CYS A 39 9.62 0.05 0.59
CA CYS A 39 9.10 -1.06 1.39
C CYS A 39 9.53 -2.37 0.73
N PRO A 40 10.76 -2.85 0.98
CA PRO A 40 11.25 -4.11 0.44
C PRO A 40 10.58 -5.32 1.09
N MET A 41 10.81 -6.50 0.51
CA MET A 41 10.45 -7.77 1.09
C MET A 41 11.65 -8.36 1.84
N GLY A 42 11.45 -8.72 3.11
CA GLY A 42 12.42 -9.45 3.92
C GLY A 42 12.25 -10.96 3.77
N PHE A 43 13.36 -11.69 3.82
CA PHE A 43 13.40 -13.14 3.62
C PHE A 43 14.03 -13.91 4.78
N ASN A 44 14.78 -13.24 5.65
CA ASN A 44 15.46 -13.85 6.80
C ASN A 44 15.50 -12.87 7.98
N GLY A 45 15.81 -13.40 9.17
CA GLY A 45 15.95 -12.62 10.42
C GLY A 45 17.41 -12.33 10.81
N GLU A 46 18.36 -12.44 9.88
CA GLU A 46 19.78 -12.17 10.13
C GLU A 46 19.99 -10.70 10.51
N GLU A 47 20.66 -10.47 11.62
CA GLU A 47 20.82 -9.15 12.20
C GLU A 47 21.49 -8.14 11.24
N GLU A 48 22.46 -8.60 10.46
CA GLU A 48 23.13 -7.79 9.45
C GLU A 48 22.15 -7.30 8.39
N THR A 49 21.29 -8.19 7.87
CA THR A 49 20.23 -7.86 6.91
C THR A 49 19.23 -6.87 7.50
N LEU A 50 18.79 -7.09 8.75
CA LEU A 50 17.84 -6.19 9.42
C LEU A 50 18.44 -4.80 9.65
N LYS A 51 19.73 -4.72 10.03
CA LYS A 51 20.45 -3.45 10.19
C LYS A 51 20.66 -2.75 8.85
N HIS A 52 20.94 -3.49 7.79
CA HIS A 52 21.03 -2.92 6.45
C HIS A 52 19.75 -2.18 6.04
N PHE A 53 18.59 -2.81 6.23
CA PHE A 53 17.30 -2.14 5.96
C PHE A 53 17.08 -0.90 6.82
N THR A 54 17.39 -0.97 8.12
CA THR A 54 16.96 0.02 9.11
C THR A 54 17.99 1.12 9.37
N GLN A 55 19.27 0.85 9.19
CA GLN A 55 20.36 1.77 9.52
C GLN A 55 21.08 2.30 8.27
N ASP A 56 21.34 1.45 7.28
CA ASP A 56 22.05 1.87 6.08
C ASP A 56 21.12 2.55 5.08
N ILE A 57 20.03 1.88 4.67
CA ILE A 57 19.05 2.42 3.71
C ILE A 57 17.97 3.24 4.43
N GLN A 58 17.61 2.88 5.64
CA GLN A 58 16.55 3.51 6.46
C GLN A 58 15.19 3.51 5.77
N VAL A 59 14.75 2.31 5.36
CA VAL A 59 13.48 2.12 4.65
C VAL A 59 12.25 2.58 5.44
N GLY A 60 11.18 2.95 4.75
CA GLY A 60 9.94 3.41 5.38
C GLY A 60 9.07 2.29 5.91
N GLY A 61 9.16 1.11 5.35
CA GLY A 61 8.42 -0.08 5.75
C GLY A 61 9.09 -1.36 5.28
N LEU A 62 8.56 -2.50 5.71
CA LEU A 62 8.95 -3.83 5.27
C LEU A 62 7.75 -4.76 5.23
N MET A 63 7.77 -5.72 4.31
CA MET A 63 6.88 -6.88 4.33
C MET A 63 7.71 -8.15 4.51
N TYR A 64 7.20 -9.08 5.32
CA TYR A 64 7.72 -10.44 5.39
C TYR A 64 6.70 -11.43 4.82
N ARG A 65 7.20 -12.53 4.25
CA ARG A 65 6.37 -13.69 3.94
C ARG A 65 5.99 -14.38 5.23
N ALA A 66 4.88 -15.14 5.20
CA ALA A 66 4.45 -15.90 6.35
C ALA A 66 5.55 -16.87 6.83
N ASP A 67 5.73 -16.91 8.14
CA ASP A 67 6.61 -17.80 8.87
C ASP A 67 5.92 -18.20 10.18
N SER A 68 6.61 -18.86 11.14
CA SER A 68 6.04 -19.06 12.46
C SER A 68 5.76 -17.73 13.17
N ALA A 69 4.69 -17.66 13.94
CA ALA A 69 4.29 -16.46 14.67
C ALA A 69 5.42 -15.94 15.58
N GLU A 70 6.13 -16.86 16.28
CA GLU A 70 7.27 -16.48 17.13
C GLU A 70 8.41 -15.84 16.33
N ASN A 71 8.76 -16.41 15.16
CA ASN A 71 9.83 -15.87 14.32
C ASN A 71 9.48 -14.50 13.75
N ILE A 72 8.26 -14.32 13.27
CA ILE A 72 7.78 -13.02 12.76
C ILE A 72 7.80 -11.95 13.86
N GLN A 73 7.30 -12.27 15.07
CA GLN A 73 7.29 -11.33 16.18
C GLN A 73 8.71 -10.92 16.58
N ASP A 74 9.65 -11.87 16.64
CA ASP A 74 11.06 -11.60 16.96
C ASP A 74 11.73 -10.72 15.90
N ILE A 75 11.54 -11.02 14.61
CA ILE A 75 12.03 -10.21 13.50
C ILE A 75 11.47 -8.79 13.57
N TYR A 76 10.17 -8.63 13.76
CA TYR A 76 9.52 -7.32 13.83
C TYR A 76 10.00 -6.51 15.02
N ARG A 77 10.23 -7.15 16.16
CA ARG A 77 10.80 -6.52 17.37
C ARG A 77 12.21 -5.99 17.09
N LYS A 78 13.08 -6.80 16.47
CA LYS A 78 14.44 -6.38 16.08
C LYS A 78 14.41 -5.23 15.08
N LEU A 79 13.60 -5.31 14.03
CA LEU A 79 13.44 -4.24 13.04
C LEU A 79 13.04 -2.92 13.67
N GLN A 80 12.02 -2.94 14.53
CA GLN A 80 11.56 -1.73 15.22
C GLN A 80 12.60 -1.21 16.23
N ALA A 81 13.37 -2.10 16.86
CA ALA A 81 14.46 -1.69 17.77
C ALA A 81 15.60 -1.00 17.02
N PHE A 82 16.01 -1.52 15.87
CA PHE A 82 17.12 -0.95 15.07
C PHE A 82 16.73 0.31 14.30
N SER A 83 15.45 0.55 14.06
CA SER A 83 14.96 1.68 13.27
C SER A 83 14.78 2.93 14.14
N ASN A 84 15.32 4.07 13.71
CA ASN A 84 15.12 5.35 14.39
C ASN A 84 13.68 5.89 14.18
N ILE A 85 13.18 5.77 12.97
CA ILE A 85 11.80 6.13 12.59
C ILE A 85 11.00 4.83 12.54
N PRO A 86 9.86 4.70 13.25
CA PRO A 86 9.09 3.48 13.26
C PRO A 86 8.71 3.03 11.85
N LEU A 87 8.76 1.71 11.62
CA LEU A 87 8.48 1.11 10.31
C LEU A 87 6.99 0.83 10.11
N LEU A 88 6.53 0.97 8.87
CA LEU A 88 5.30 0.31 8.42
C LEU A 88 5.63 -1.16 8.18
N LEU A 89 5.09 -2.04 9.01
CA LEU A 89 5.26 -3.50 8.89
C LEU A 89 4.03 -4.11 8.27
N ALA A 90 4.21 -4.71 7.09
CA ALA A 90 3.12 -5.09 6.20
C ALA A 90 3.00 -6.61 6.00
N ALA A 91 1.78 -7.05 5.66
CA ALA A 91 1.51 -8.42 5.20
C ALA A 91 0.30 -8.50 4.27
N ASN A 92 0.22 -9.57 3.47
CA ASN A 92 -0.95 -9.91 2.66
C ASN A 92 -1.98 -10.68 3.52
N THR A 93 -2.89 -9.97 4.15
CA THR A 93 -3.93 -10.55 5.00
C THR A 93 -5.27 -10.73 4.29
N GLU A 94 -5.21 -11.03 2.98
CA GLU A 94 -6.39 -11.16 2.11
C GLU A 94 -7.31 -12.32 2.50
N ALA A 95 -6.73 -13.39 3.03
CA ALA A 95 -7.45 -14.60 3.41
C ALA A 95 -7.57 -14.78 4.93
N GLY A 96 -6.83 -13.99 5.70
CA GLY A 96 -6.77 -14.10 7.16
C GLY A 96 -5.37 -13.80 7.71
N GLY A 97 -5.13 -14.18 8.97
CA GLY A 97 -3.83 -14.04 9.64
C GLY A 97 -2.75 -14.97 9.09
N ASP A 98 -3.16 -16.04 8.39
CA ASP A 98 -2.26 -16.98 7.70
C ASP A 98 -1.41 -16.30 6.61
N GLY A 99 -1.75 -15.08 6.19
CA GLY A 99 -0.91 -14.25 5.32
C GLY A 99 0.36 -13.71 5.98
N LEU A 100 0.48 -13.78 7.32
CA LEU A 100 1.65 -13.36 8.10
C LEU A 100 2.25 -14.50 8.91
N ALA A 101 1.44 -15.34 9.54
CA ALA A 101 1.89 -16.46 10.38
C ALA A 101 1.25 -17.77 9.93
N TYR A 102 2.03 -18.87 9.94
CA TYR A 102 1.51 -20.18 9.55
C TYR A 102 0.39 -20.67 10.47
N GLU A 103 0.40 -20.23 11.72
CA GLU A 103 -0.59 -20.54 12.74
C GLU A 103 -1.85 -19.68 12.61
N GLY A 104 -1.79 -18.59 11.83
CA GLY A 104 -2.88 -17.63 11.71
C GLY A 104 -4.15 -18.21 11.09
N THR A 105 -5.29 -17.69 11.51
CA THR A 105 -6.61 -18.11 11.02
C THR A 105 -6.76 -17.84 9.53
N SER A 106 -7.22 -18.85 8.76
CA SER A 106 -7.55 -18.73 7.34
C SER A 106 -9.06 -18.80 7.13
N PHE A 107 -9.63 -17.76 6.48
CA PHE A 107 -11.03 -17.72 6.04
C PHE A 107 -11.20 -18.29 4.63
N GLY A 108 -10.12 -18.69 3.98
CA GLY A 108 -10.08 -18.99 2.56
C GLY A 108 -10.08 -17.72 1.70
N LYS A 109 -10.48 -17.83 0.43
CA LYS A 109 -10.43 -16.68 -0.47
C LYS A 109 -11.64 -15.74 -0.27
N PRO A 110 -11.50 -14.43 -0.50
CA PRO A 110 -12.58 -13.45 -0.34
C PRO A 110 -13.90 -13.83 -1.03
N MET A 111 -13.85 -14.46 -2.19
CA MET A 111 -15.06 -14.94 -2.88
C MET A 111 -15.85 -15.99 -2.06
N ALA A 112 -15.15 -16.86 -1.30
CA ALA A 112 -15.82 -17.81 -0.41
C ALA A 112 -16.51 -17.11 0.76
N VAL A 113 -15.87 -16.07 1.32
CA VAL A 113 -16.48 -15.24 2.36
C VAL A 113 -17.67 -14.47 1.81
N ALA A 114 -17.56 -13.91 0.61
CA ALA A 114 -18.68 -13.20 -0.05
C ALA A 114 -19.85 -14.13 -0.44
N ALA A 115 -19.61 -15.43 -0.63
CA ALA A 115 -20.67 -16.41 -0.89
C ALA A 115 -21.64 -16.61 0.29
N THR A 116 -21.28 -16.14 1.47
CA THR A 116 -22.19 -16.14 2.64
C THR A 116 -23.31 -15.11 2.53
N ASP A 117 -23.21 -14.14 1.62
CA ASP A 117 -24.12 -12.99 1.48
C ASP A 117 -24.29 -12.13 2.74
N ASP A 118 -23.41 -12.28 3.72
CA ASP A 118 -23.40 -11.55 4.98
C ASP A 118 -22.10 -10.73 5.12
N PRO A 119 -22.14 -9.39 4.90
CA PRO A 119 -20.98 -8.52 5.02
C PRO A 119 -20.29 -8.53 6.39
N GLU A 120 -20.99 -8.91 7.47
CA GLU A 120 -20.41 -9.11 8.80
C GLU A 120 -19.25 -10.12 8.78
N ASN A 121 -19.25 -11.08 7.84
CA ASN A 121 -18.13 -11.99 7.65
C ASN A 121 -16.89 -11.30 7.04
N GLY A 122 -17.09 -10.19 6.32
CA GLY A 122 -16.01 -9.29 5.93
C GLY A 122 -15.36 -8.62 7.14
N TYR A 123 -16.17 -8.15 8.10
CA TYR A 123 -15.67 -7.60 9.37
C TYR A 123 -14.89 -8.66 10.16
N ARG A 124 -15.45 -9.86 10.35
CA ARG A 124 -14.79 -10.96 11.08
C ARG A 124 -13.44 -11.29 10.46
N MET A 125 -13.38 -11.37 9.13
CA MET A 125 -12.15 -11.62 8.39
C MET A 125 -11.11 -10.51 8.65
N GLY A 126 -11.48 -9.25 8.49
CA GLY A 126 -10.60 -8.09 8.70
C GLY A 126 -10.14 -7.97 10.15
N TYR A 127 -11.06 -8.14 11.11
CA TYR A 127 -10.77 -8.07 12.53
C TYR A 127 -9.80 -9.19 12.96
N THR A 128 -10.10 -10.45 12.62
CA THR A 128 -9.27 -11.60 13.02
C THR A 128 -7.88 -11.49 12.41
N ALA A 129 -7.81 -11.26 11.08
CA ALA A 129 -6.53 -11.13 10.38
C ALA A 129 -5.64 -10.00 10.95
N CYS A 130 -6.25 -8.85 11.24
CA CYS A 130 -5.51 -7.71 11.76
C CYS A 130 -5.23 -7.80 13.26
N LYS A 131 -6.08 -8.47 14.04
CA LYS A 131 -5.84 -8.73 15.47
C LYS A 131 -4.66 -9.69 15.68
N GLU A 132 -4.66 -10.81 14.96
CA GLU A 132 -3.53 -11.75 14.95
C GLU A 132 -2.26 -11.06 14.44
N GLY A 133 -2.35 -10.32 13.34
CA GLY A 133 -1.22 -9.54 12.82
C GLY A 133 -0.69 -8.50 13.79
N ALA A 134 -1.56 -7.73 14.45
CA ALA A 134 -1.16 -6.73 15.44
C ALA A 134 -0.47 -7.35 16.66
N ALA A 135 -0.87 -8.57 17.07
CA ALA A 135 -0.19 -9.32 18.12
C ALA A 135 1.28 -9.64 17.76
N LEU A 136 1.60 -9.68 16.48
CA LEU A 136 2.96 -9.88 15.98
C LEU A 136 3.69 -8.57 15.65
N GLY A 137 2.99 -7.43 15.71
CA GLY A 137 3.54 -6.11 15.39
C GLY A 137 3.20 -5.58 13.99
N LEU A 138 2.31 -6.27 13.24
CA LEU A 138 1.75 -5.76 11.98
C LEU A 138 1.02 -4.43 12.23
N ASN A 139 1.21 -3.48 11.33
CA ASN A 139 0.48 -2.20 11.36
C ASN A 139 -0.03 -1.76 9.99
N TRP A 140 0.22 -2.58 8.94
CA TRP A 140 -0.22 -2.31 7.58
C TRP A 140 -0.66 -3.59 6.86
N SER A 141 -1.95 -3.70 6.55
CA SER A 141 -2.56 -4.83 5.84
C SER A 141 -2.63 -4.51 4.34
N PHE A 142 -2.10 -5.39 3.48
CA PHE A 142 -2.28 -5.31 2.02
C PHE A 142 -3.60 -5.99 1.60
N ALA A 143 -4.68 -5.53 2.21
CA ALA A 143 -6.07 -5.92 1.98
C ALA A 143 -6.96 -4.73 2.38
N PRO A 144 -8.26 -4.70 2.01
CA PRO A 144 -8.96 -5.68 1.18
C PRO A 144 -8.71 -5.50 -0.33
N ILE A 145 -8.97 -6.57 -1.10
CA ILE A 145 -9.06 -6.47 -2.56
C ILE A 145 -10.42 -5.90 -2.93
N VAL A 146 -10.43 -4.83 -3.70
CA VAL A 146 -11.63 -4.13 -4.16
C VAL A 146 -11.80 -4.19 -5.68
N ASP A 147 -11.04 -5.07 -6.32
CA ASP A 147 -11.23 -5.45 -7.71
C ASP A 147 -12.56 -6.15 -7.91
N ILE A 148 -13.07 -6.11 -9.13
CA ILE A 148 -14.38 -6.68 -9.48
C ILE A 148 -14.17 -7.80 -10.49
N ASN A 149 -14.72 -8.98 -10.23
CA ASN A 149 -14.59 -10.14 -11.09
C ASN A 149 -15.52 -10.05 -12.31
N TYR A 150 -15.23 -9.13 -13.24
CA TYR A 150 -15.98 -9.01 -14.49
C TYR A 150 -15.57 -10.08 -15.50
N ASP A 151 -14.27 -10.38 -15.58
CA ASP A 151 -13.74 -11.46 -16.41
C ASP A 151 -13.20 -12.59 -15.52
N PHE A 152 -13.90 -13.71 -15.50
CA PHE A 152 -13.51 -14.87 -14.71
C PHE A 152 -12.23 -15.57 -15.22
N HIS A 153 -11.77 -15.22 -16.43
CA HIS A 153 -10.47 -15.69 -16.95
C HIS A 153 -9.29 -14.88 -16.40
N ASN A 154 -9.55 -13.74 -15.72
CA ASN A 154 -8.47 -13.01 -15.08
C ASN A 154 -7.78 -13.91 -14.04
N PRO A 155 -6.47 -14.21 -14.20
CA PRO A 155 -5.79 -15.19 -13.34
C PRO A 155 -5.43 -14.63 -11.96
N ILE A 156 -5.48 -13.33 -11.79
CA ILE A 156 -4.98 -12.62 -10.59
C ILE A 156 -6.09 -12.32 -9.60
N THR A 157 -7.21 -11.79 -10.08
CA THR A 157 -8.32 -11.37 -9.22
C THR A 157 -9.25 -12.53 -8.90
N ASN A 158 -9.96 -13.07 -9.85
CA ASN A 158 -10.81 -14.24 -9.75
C ASN A 158 -11.38 -14.48 -8.33
N VAL A 159 -10.97 -15.56 -7.66
CA VAL A 159 -11.42 -15.93 -6.31
C VAL A 159 -10.94 -15.00 -5.19
N ARG A 160 -9.98 -14.11 -5.48
CA ARG A 160 -9.49 -13.10 -4.53
C ARG A 160 -10.44 -11.90 -4.39
N THR A 161 -11.44 -11.75 -5.25
CA THR A 161 -12.44 -10.67 -5.16
C THR A 161 -13.64 -11.09 -4.32
N PHE A 162 -14.40 -10.10 -3.82
CA PHE A 162 -15.70 -10.34 -3.19
C PHE A 162 -16.85 -10.57 -4.21
N GLY A 163 -16.52 -10.68 -5.51
CA GLY A 163 -17.45 -11.03 -6.57
C GLY A 163 -17.50 -10.03 -7.72
N SER A 164 -18.60 -10.07 -8.50
CA SER A 164 -18.79 -9.28 -9.73
C SER A 164 -19.77 -8.10 -9.58
N ASP A 165 -20.38 -7.93 -8.40
CA ASP A 165 -21.26 -6.80 -8.08
C ASP A 165 -20.47 -5.72 -7.32
N PRO A 166 -20.34 -4.48 -7.87
CA PRO A 166 -19.65 -3.38 -7.21
C PRO A 166 -20.18 -3.06 -5.81
N LYS A 167 -21.49 -3.18 -5.59
CA LYS A 167 -22.09 -2.92 -4.28
C LYS A 167 -21.66 -3.97 -3.26
N LYS A 168 -21.69 -5.25 -3.64
CA LYS A 168 -21.24 -6.35 -2.78
C LYS A 168 -19.77 -6.22 -2.43
N VAL A 169 -18.93 -5.91 -3.42
CA VAL A 169 -17.48 -5.65 -3.18
C VAL A 169 -17.31 -4.52 -2.18
N LEU A 170 -18.02 -3.40 -2.33
CA LEU A 170 -17.95 -2.28 -1.39
C LEU A 170 -18.39 -2.67 0.02
N ASP A 171 -19.52 -3.36 0.16
CA ASP A 171 -20.11 -3.72 1.46
C ASP A 171 -19.12 -4.60 2.26
N PHE A 172 -18.55 -5.62 1.64
CA PHE A 172 -17.54 -6.49 2.30
C PHE A 172 -16.23 -5.75 2.59
N ALA A 173 -15.77 -4.90 1.67
CA ALA A 173 -14.54 -4.12 1.86
C ALA A 173 -14.66 -3.10 3.00
N LEU A 174 -15.82 -2.45 3.15
CA LEU A 174 -16.11 -1.52 4.26
C LEU A 174 -16.05 -2.25 5.60
N GLU A 175 -16.65 -3.42 5.70
CA GLU A 175 -16.65 -4.20 6.92
C GLU A 175 -15.26 -4.78 7.24
N TYR A 176 -14.49 -5.21 6.23
CA TYR A 176 -13.08 -5.58 6.42
C TYR A 176 -12.26 -4.40 6.99
N MET A 177 -12.41 -3.23 6.39
CA MET A 177 -11.70 -2.01 6.82
C MET A 177 -12.03 -1.64 8.27
N LYS A 178 -13.31 -1.72 8.65
CA LYS A 178 -13.77 -1.47 10.02
C LYS A 178 -13.11 -2.43 11.02
N GLY A 179 -13.06 -3.75 10.71
CA GLY A 179 -12.38 -4.72 11.57
C GLY A 179 -10.88 -4.45 11.72
N ALA A 180 -10.20 -4.03 10.65
CA ALA A 180 -8.79 -3.66 10.68
C ALA A 180 -8.53 -2.38 11.50
N ASP A 181 -9.38 -1.36 11.35
CA ASP A 181 -9.27 -0.10 12.09
C ASP A 181 -9.39 -0.31 13.61
N GLU A 182 -10.28 -1.22 14.06
CA GLU A 182 -10.42 -1.57 15.48
C GLU A 182 -9.15 -2.21 16.06
N CYS A 183 -8.31 -2.81 15.21
CA CYS A 183 -7.01 -3.37 15.60
C CYS A 183 -5.85 -2.35 15.47
N GLY A 184 -6.12 -1.13 15.03
CA GLY A 184 -5.09 -0.11 14.79
C GLY A 184 -4.18 -0.43 13.60
N VAL A 185 -4.65 -1.18 12.61
CA VAL A 185 -3.93 -1.59 11.41
C VAL A 185 -4.46 -0.82 10.21
N ALA A 186 -3.58 -0.13 9.47
CA ALA A 186 -3.96 0.51 8.22
C ALA A 186 -4.24 -0.53 7.14
N VAL A 187 -5.25 -0.29 6.30
CA VAL A 187 -5.53 -1.11 5.11
C VAL A 187 -4.97 -0.48 3.85
N ALA A 188 -4.55 -1.29 2.88
CA ALA A 188 -4.26 -0.87 1.51
C ALA A 188 -5.32 -1.43 0.57
N ILE A 189 -6.28 -0.59 0.20
CA ILE A 189 -7.29 -0.98 -0.79
C ILE A 189 -6.65 -1.12 -2.18
N LYS A 190 -6.95 -2.22 -2.90
CA LYS A 190 -6.18 -2.61 -4.10
C LYS A 190 -7.01 -3.34 -5.14
N HIS A 191 -6.62 -3.30 -6.43
CA HIS A 191 -5.44 -2.65 -7.03
C HIS A 191 -5.91 -1.49 -7.93
N PHE A 192 -5.71 -0.26 -7.50
CA PHE A 192 -6.15 0.92 -8.27
C PHE A 192 -5.47 0.95 -9.66
N PRO A 193 -6.15 1.29 -10.76
CA PRO A 193 -7.53 1.79 -10.91
C PRO A 193 -8.60 0.70 -11.02
N GLY A 194 -8.32 -0.53 -10.68
CA GLY A 194 -9.22 -1.66 -10.65
C GLY A 194 -8.87 -2.73 -11.69
N ASP A 195 -8.62 -3.94 -11.21
CA ASP A 195 -8.38 -5.15 -11.98
C ASP A 195 -9.67 -5.98 -12.15
N GLY A 196 -9.59 -7.06 -12.94
CA GLY A 196 -10.70 -8.00 -13.17
C GLY A 196 -11.51 -7.72 -14.43
N VAL A 197 -11.10 -6.77 -15.28
CA VAL A 197 -11.72 -6.48 -16.60
C VAL A 197 -10.99 -7.18 -17.73
N ASP A 198 -9.69 -7.45 -17.58
CA ASP A 198 -8.77 -7.96 -18.56
C ASP A 198 -8.23 -9.33 -18.12
N GLU A 199 -8.08 -10.28 -19.05
CA GLU A 199 -7.50 -11.60 -18.80
C GLU A 199 -5.97 -11.60 -18.67
N ARG A 200 -5.32 -10.44 -18.86
CA ARG A 200 -3.86 -10.29 -18.77
C ARG A 200 -3.37 -10.29 -17.33
N ASP A 201 -2.21 -10.91 -17.13
CA ASP A 201 -1.52 -10.98 -15.84
C ASP A 201 -0.49 -9.85 -15.71
N GLN A 202 -0.67 -8.96 -14.72
CA GLN A 202 0.25 -7.86 -14.42
C GLN A 202 1.67 -8.33 -14.11
N HIS A 203 1.88 -9.60 -13.71
CA HIS A 203 3.22 -10.13 -13.47
C HIS A 203 4.04 -10.26 -14.75
N ILE A 204 3.39 -10.43 -15.90
CA ILE A 204 4.06 -10.67 -17.20
C ILE A 204 3.85 -9.58 -18.24
N LEU A 205 2.84 -8.70 -18.07
CA LEU A 205 2.61 -7.53 -18.93
C LEU A 205 1.65 -6.53 -18.26
N THR A 206 1.52 -5.35 -18.83
CA THR A 206 0.55 -4.36 -18.35
C THR A 206 -0.87 -4.82 -18.67
N SER A 207 -1.72 -4.92 -17.64
CA SER A 207 -3.17 -5.15 -17.78
C SER A 207 -3.88 -3.84 -18.16
N VAL A 208 -5.10 -3.94 -18.71
CA VAL A 208 -5.85 -2.75 -19.15
C VAL A 208 -7.29 -2.80 -18.62
N ASN A 209 -7.64 -1.82 -17.80
CA ASN A 209 -9.04 -1.54 -17.50
C ASN A 209 -9.62 -0.73 -18.68
N SER A 210 -10.36 -1.41 -19.55
CA SER A 210 -10.88 -0.85 -20.80
C SER A 210 -12.20 -0.09 -20.66
N PHE A 211 -12.69 0.13 -19.46
CA PHE A 211 -13.96 0.83 -19.23
C PHE A 211 -13.88 2.30 -19.66
N SER A 212 -15.03 2.83 -20.14
CA SER A 212 -15.19 4.26 -20.31
C SER A 212 -15.11 4.97 -18.94
N THR A 213 -14.96 6.29 -18.94
CA THR A 213 -14.95 7.08 -17.71
C THR A 213 -16.23 6.92 -16.91
N GLU A 214 -17.39 6.91 -17.59
CA GLU A 214 -18.72 6.75 -16.97
C GLU A 214 -18.84 5.38 -16.31
N LYS A 215 -18.49 4.30 -17.03
CA LYS A 215 -18.57 2.94 -16.50
C LYS A 215 -17.59 2.73 -15.33
N TRP A 216 -16.39 3.31 -15.42
CA TRP A 216 -15.44 3.28 -14.33
C TRP A 216 -15.95 4.02 -13.09
N ASP A 217 -16.56 5.22 -13.26
CA ASP A 217 -17.15 5.99 -12.17
C ASP A 217 -18.27 5.24 -11.46
N GLU A 218 -19.14 4.56 -12.22
CA GLU A 218 -20.25 3.76 -11.69
C GLU A 218 -19.80 2.49 -10.95
N THR A 219 -18.57 2.04 -11.14
CA THR A 219 -18.04 0.77 -10.63
C THR A 219 -16.86 1.00 -9.68
N TYR A 220 -15.64 1.05 -10.19
CA TYR A 220 -14.43 1.27 -9.38
C TYR A 220 -14.42 2.65 -8.70
N GLY A 221 -14.83 3.69 -9.41
CA GLY A 221 -14.97 5.05 -8.85
C GLY A 221 -15.93 5.09 -7.67
N TYR A 222 -17.04 4.38 -7.77
CA TYR A 222 -18.01 4.21 -6.67
C TYR A 222 -17.36 3.53 -5.45
N ILE A 223 -16.62 2.45 -5.66
CA ILE A 223 -15.97 1.71 -4.56
C ILE A 223 -14.88 2.56 -3.91
N TYR A 224 -13.90 3.04 -4.69
CA TYR A 224 -12.78 3.84 -4.16
C TYR A 224 -13.26 5.13 -3.49
N GLY A 225 -14.23 5.84 -4.11
CA GLY A 225 -14.78 7.06 -3.55
C GLY A 225 -15.44 6.87 -2.19
N ASN A 226 -16.16 5.76 -1.98
CA ASN A 226 -16.79 5.46 -0.69
C ASN A 226 -15.75 5.03 0.36
N LEU A 227 -14.79 4.17 0.02
CA LEU A 227 -13.73 3.74 0.94
C LEU A 227 -12.84 4.90 1.37
N ILE A 228 -12.49 5.81 0.44
CA ILE A 228 -11.73 7.03 0.74
C ILE A 228 -12.50 7.92 1.72
N LYS A 229 -13.77 8.16 1.48
CA LYS A 229 -14.64 8.94 2.39
C LYS A 229 -14.74 8.32 3.79
N LYS A 230 -14.63 7.02 3.88
CA LYS A 230 -14.66 6.25 5.14
C LYS A 230 -13.30 6.12 5.82
N GLY A 231 -12.25 6.76 5.29
CA GLY A 231 -10.96 6.86 5.96
C GLY A 231 -9.91 5.84 5.55
N ALA A 232 -10.05 5.22 4.37
CA ALA A 232 -8.98 4.37 3.84
C ALA A 232 -7.63 5.12 3.87
N LYS A 233 -6.66 4.60 4.63
CA LYS A 233 -5.38 5.29 4.85
C LYS A 233 -4.42 5.12 3.70
N THR A 234 -4.46 3.97 3.01
CA THR A 234 -3.54 3.69 1.93
C THR A 234 -4.22 3.06 0.72
N VAL A 235 -3.70 3.33 -0.46
CA VAL A 235 -4.12 2.75 -1.75
C VAL A 235 -2.91 2.10 -2.40
N MET A 236 -3.03 0.82 -2.77
CA MET A 236 -2.04 0.14 -3.59
C MET A 236 -2.45 0.24 -5.06
N VAL A 237 -1.51 0.74 -5.88
CA VAL A 237 -1.73 1.00 -7.30
C VAL A 237 -1.14 -0.13 -8.13
N GLY A 238 -2.00 -0.80 -8.90
CA GLY A 238 -1.59 -1.88 -9.81
C GLY A 238 -0.85 -1.39 -11.05
N HIS A 239 -0.27 -2.34 -11.76
CA HIS A 239 0.37 -2.08 -13.06
C HIS A 239 -0.65 -2.21 -14.20
N ILE A 240 -1.74 -1.44 -14.07
CA ILE A 240 -2.94 -1.46 -14.89
C ILE A 240 -3.08 -0.12 -15.59
N ALA A 241 -3.25 -0.13 -16.91
CA ALA A 241 -3.58 1.08 -17.67
C ALA A 241 -5.09 1.35 -17.64
N GLN A 242 -5.47 2.63 -17.64
CA GLN A 242 -6.86 3.07 -17.82
C GLN A 242 -6.92 4.18 -18.88
N PRO A 243 -6.95 3.80 -20.18
CA PRO A 243 -6.77 4.74 -21.28
C PRO A 243 -7.83 5.83 -21.38
N ALA A 244 -9.09 5.51 -21.06
CA ALA A 244 -10.19 6.45 -21.15
C ALA A 244 -10.00 7.62 -20.17
N TYR A 245 -9.59 7.34 -18.93
CA TYR A 245 -9.33 8.39 -17.94
C TYR A 245 -8.09 9.20 -18.27
N VAL A 246 -7.00 8.57 -18.74
CA VAL A 246 -5.82 9.30 -19.19
C VAL A 246 -6.21 10.29 -20.30
N LYS A 247 -6.99 9.84 -21.29
CA LYS A 247 -7.43 10.68 -22.39
C LYS A 247 -8.37 11.82 -21.95
N ALA A 248 -9.24 11.56 -20.99
CA ALA A 248 -10.17 12.56 -20.45
C ALA A 248 -9.43 13.66 -19.66
N LEU A 249 -8.41 13.29 -18.88
CA LEU A 249 -7.62 14.23 -18.07
C LEU A 249 -6.54 14.93 -18.89
N ASN A 250 -6.02 14.28 -19.93
CA ASN A 250 -5.03 14.83 -20.87
C ASN A 250 -5.45 14.54 -22.31
N PRO A 251 -6.23 15.44 -22.94
CA PRO A 251 -6.69 15.28 -24.33
C PRO A 251 -5.55 15.15 -25.36
N GLN A 252 -4.34 15.58 -25.00
CA GLN A 252 -3.15 15.48 -25.87
C GLN A 252 -2.31 14.24 -25.58
N ALA A 253 -2.72 13.38 -24.63
CA ALA A 253 -1.99 12.17 -24.28
C ALA A 253 -1.73 11.30 -25.52
N THR A 254 -0.49 10.88 -25.67
CA THR A 254 -0.05 9.92 -26.69
C THR A 254 -0.62 8.53 -26.39
N ARG A 255 -0.56 7.63 -27.38
CA ARG A 255 -0.96 6.24 -27.18
C ARG A 255 -0.11 5.55 -26.08
N GLU A 256 1.17 5.87 -26.03
CA GLU A 256 2.09 5.34 -25.02
C GLU A 256 1.69 5.78 -23.62
N GLU A 257 1.39 7.07 -23.41
CA GLU A 257 0.92 7.60 -22.13
C GLU A 257 -0.42 7.00 -21.71
N MET A 258 -1.36 6.81 -22.65
CA MET A 258 -2.65 6.15 -22.37
C MET A 258 -2.51 4.69 -21.93
N LEU A 259 -1.48 3.99 -22.40
CA LEU A 259 -1.22 2.58 -22.06
C LEU A 259 -0.18 2.41 -20.93
N ARG A 260 0.30 3.52 -20.37
CA ARG A 260 1.21 3.49 -19.22
C ARG A 260 0.47 2.95 -18.00
N PRO A 261 1.07 2.04 -17.20
CA PRO A 261 0.43 1.54 -15.99
C PRO A 261 0.20 2.67 -14.98
N ALA A 262 -0.86 2.55 -14.19
CA ALA A 262 -1.27 3.57 -13.23
C ALA A 262 -0.14 3.95 -12.26
N SER A 263 0.68 2.99 -11.83
CA SER A 263 1.85 3.22 -10.98
C SER A 263 2.88 4.21 -11.57
N LEU A 264 2.80 4.51 -12.87
CA LEU A 264 3.69 5.43 -13.59
C LEU A 264 2.94 6.60 -14.25
N SER A 265 1.60 6.68 -14.10
CA SER A 265 0.74 7.67 -14.76
C SER A 265 0.36 8.81 -13.82
N LYS A 266 0.83 10.02 -14.12
CA LYS A 266 0.47 11.23 -13.38
C LYS A 266 -1.04 11.53 -13.49
N GLU A 267 -1.62 11.27 -14.65
CA GLU A 267 -3.06 11.49 -14.88
C GLU A 267 -3.88 10.63 -13.93
N LEU A 268 -3.52 9.35 -13.75
CA LEU A 268 -4.27 8.45 -12.88
C LEU A 268 -3.98 8.69 -11.40
N LEU A 269 -2.74 8.96 -11.01
CA LEU A 269 -2.39 9.16 -9.60
C LEU A 269 -2.74 10.58 -9.11
N THR A 270 -2.22 11.59 -9.79
CA THR A 270 -2.42 12.98 -9.38
C THR A 270 -3.78 13.51 -9.86
N GLY A 271 -4.17 13.22 -11.10
CA GLY A 271 -5.42 13.71 -11.68
C GLY A 271 -6.66 12.99 -11.17
N LEU A 272 -6.69 11.65 -11.25
CA LEU A 272 -7.87 10.86 -10.87
C LEU A 272 -7.91 10.58 -9.37
N LEU A 273 -6.89 9.91 -8.81
CA LEU A 273 -6.93 9.44 -7.43
C LEU A 273 -6.86 10.60 -6.42
N ARG A 274 -5.89 11.51 -6.56
CA ARG A 274 -5.81 12.67 -5.66
C ARG A 274 -6.79 13.77 -6.06
N GLY A 275 -6.88 14.12 -7.34
CA GLY A 275 -7.69 15.26 -7.81
C GLY A 275 -9.19 14.97 -7.75
N LYS A 276 -9.67 14.00 -8.53
CA LYS A 276 -11.12 13.71 -8.64
C LYS A 276 -11.68 12.99 -7.42
N LEU A 277 -10.98 11.95 -6.92
CA LEU A 277 -11.44 11.19 -5.76
C LEU A 277 -11.07 11.83 -4.41
N GLY A 278 -10.18 12.83 -4.40
CA GLY A 278 -9.78 13.55 -3.19
C GLY A 278 -8.94 12.73 -2.21
N PHE A 279 -8.22 11.72 -2.68
CA PHE A 279 -7.42 10.87 -1.80
C PHE A 279 -6.19 11.61 -1.26
N ASN A 280 -6.14 11.84 0.04
CA ASN A 280 -5.02 12.52 0.72
C ASN A 280 -4.02 11.55 1.38
N GLY A 281 -4.35 10.25 1.47
CA GLY A 281 -3.54 9.22 2.12
C GLY A 281 -2.29 8.78 1.35
N LEU A 282 -1.65 7.70 1.81
CA LEU A 282 -0.45 7.12 1.21
C LEU A 282 -0.79 6.28 -0.02
N ILE A 283 -0.09 6.52 -1.12
CA ILE A 283 -0.17 5.71 -2.35
C ILE A 283 1.09 4.86 -2.45
N SER A 284 0.93 3.53 -2.44
CA SER A 284 2.03 2.60 -2.76
C SER A 284 1.90 2.06 -4.18
N THR A 285 3.01 1.67 -4.79
CA THR A 285 2.96 0.81 -5.98
C THR A 285 2.50 -0.60 -5.58
N ASP A 286 2.10 -1.42 -6.53
CA ASP A 286 2.20 -2.87 -6.41
C ASP A 286 3.67 -3.31 -6.59
N ALA A 287 3.95 -4.62 -6.53
CA ALA A 287 5.29 -5.19 -6.58
C ALA A 287 6.06 -4.80 -7.86
N THR A 288 7.11 -4.01 -7.73
CA THR A 288 7.88 -3.52 -8.90
C THR A 288 8.76 -4.55 -9.61
N PRO A 289 9.01 -5.76 -9.08
CA PRO A 289 9.57 -6.86 -9.88
C PRO A 289 8.63 -7.38 -10.98
N MET A 290 7.34 -7.09 -10.92
CA MET A 290 6.36 -7.45 -11.96
C MET A 290 6.70 -6.76 -13.28
N VAL A 291 6.61 -7.50 -14.40
CA VAL A 291 6.95 -6.95 -15.73
C VAL A 291 6.03 -5.79 -16.12
N GLY A 292 4.76 -5.81 -15.69
CA GLY A 292 3.82 -4.71 -15.90
C GLY A 292 4.36 -3.34 -15.45
N PHE A 293 5.23 -3.30 -14.44
CA PHE A 293 5.89 -2.06 -13.99
C PHE A 293 6.94 -1.55 -14.98
N THR A 294 7.72 -2.44 -15.58
CA THR A 294 8.87 -2.07 -16.44
C THR A 294 8.57 -2.21 -17.93
N ALA A 295 7.33 -2.62 -18.30
CA ALA A 295 6.96 -2.78 -19.71
C ALA A 295 7.02 -1.49 -20.54
N ALA A 296 6.77 -0.33 -19.88
CA ALA A 296 6.70 0.97 -20.55
C ALA A 296 8.04 1.73 -20.57
N MET A 297 8.99 1.41 -19.68
CA MET A 297 10.27 2.15 -19.58
C MET A 297 11.32 1.36 -18.79
N LYS A 298 12.59 1.78 -18.90
CA LYS A 298 13.67 1.16 -18.14
C LYS A 298 13.45 1.30 -16.63
N ARG A 299 13.87 0.30 -15.85
CA ARG A 299 13.70 0.28 -14.40
C ARG A 299 14.25 1.52 -13.71
N SER A 300 15.44 1.98 -14.11
CA SER A 300 16.05 3.20 -13.55
C SER A 300 15.19 4.47 -13.75
N GLU A 301 14.43 4.52 -14.84
CA GLU A 301 13.50 5.60 -15.13
C GLU A 301 12.15 5.37 -14.41
N ALA A 302 11.66 4.12 -14.40
CA ALA A 302 10.39 3.74 -13.77
C ALA A 302 10.36 4.01 -12.25
N ILE A 303 11.46 3.72 -11.54
CA ILE A 303 11.58 4.01 -10.10
C ILE A 303 11.42 5.51 -9.81
N VAL A 304 12.09 6.36 -10.58
CA VAL A 304 11.96 7.84 -10.46
C VAL A 304 10.57 8.30 -10.89
N GLN A 305 10.06 7.75 -11.99
CA GLN A 305 8.76 8.11 -12.53
C GLN A 305 7.61 7.75 -11.58
N ALA A 306 7.69 6.64 -10.86
CA ALA A 306 6.65 6.25 -9.89
C ALA A 306 6.43 7.34 -8.83
N ILE A 307 7.51 7.89 -8.27
CA ILE A 307 7.43 8.99 -7.30
C ILE A 307 6.94 10.28 -8.00
N ASN A 308 7.51 10.63 -9.16
CA ASN A 308 7.08 11.82 -9.90
C ASN A 308 5.61 11.78 -10.33
N ALA A 309 5.09 10.60 -10.64
CA ALA A 309 3.68 10.42 -11.03
C ALA A 309 2.71 10.58 -9.86
N GLY A 310 3.14 10.28 -8.63
CA GLY A 310 2.29 10.45 -7.45
C GLY A 310 2.31 9.32 -6.43
N CYS A 311 3.07 8.22 -6.66
CA CYS A 311 3.30 7.22 -5.62
C CYS A 311 4.14 7.81 -4.48
N ASP A 312 3.86 7.39 -3.26
CA ASP A 312 4.60 7.79 -2.08
C ASP A 312 5.56 6.69 -1.62
N MET A 313 5.23 5.42 -1.90
CA MET A 313 6.05 4.28 -1.48
C MET A 313 6.16 3.23 -2.60
N ILE A 314 7.34 2.66 -2.75
CA ILE A 314 7.69 1.64 -3.75
C ILE A 314 7.72 0.26 -3.09
N LEU A 315 6.87 -0.65 -3.55
CA LEU A 315 6.78 -2.07 -3.19
C LEU A 315 7.18 -2.89 -4.40
N PHE A 316 7.75 -3.94 -4.28
CA PHE A 316 8.90 -4.46 -3.59
C PHE A 316 10.09 -4.25 -4.52
N ASN A 317 11.29 -4.31 -4.02
CA ASN A 317 12.46 -4.07 -4.86
C ASN A 317 12.90 -5.36 -5.59
N LYS A 318 13.47 -5.21 -6.80
CA LYS A 318 14.23 -6.29 -7.43
C LYS A 318 15.64 -6.39 -6.82
N SER A 319 16.28 -5.24 -6.65
CA SER A 319 17.46 -5.00 -5.80
C SER A 319 17.22 -3.67 -5.11
N LEU A 320 17.29 -3.66 -3.78
CA LEU A 320 17.05 -2.46 -2.99
C LEU A 320 18.15 -1.42 -3.23
N GLU A 321 19.39 -1.88 -3.31
CA GLU A 321 20.58 -1.03 -3.49
C GLU A 321 20.55 -0.32 -4.86
N GLU A 322 20.19 -1.08 -5.94
CA GLU A 322 20.07 -0.49 -7.27
C GLU A 322 18.92 0.53 -7.33
N ASP A 323 17.74 0.17 -6.82
CA ASP A 323 16.55 1.03 -6.85
C ASP A 323 16.78 2.31 -6.00
N PHE A 324 17.39 2.16 -4.82
CA PHE A 324 17.80 3.30 -3.99
C PHE A 324 18.83 4.18 -4.73
N GLY A 325 19.83 3.56 -5.39
CA GLY A 325 20.80 4.26 -6.21
C GLY A 325 20.17 5.05 -7.35
N TYR A 326 19.18 4.47 -8.06
CA TYR A 326 18.43 5.16 -9.12
C TYR A 326 17.66 6.36 -8.59
N LEU A 327 16.97 6.21 -7.47
CA LEU A 327 16.19 7.30 -6.87
C LEU A 327 17.11 8.43 -6.39
N LEU A 328 18.18 8.10 -5.68
CA LEU A 328 19.16 9.07 -5.18
C LEU A 328 19.86 9.81 -6.33
N ALA A 329 20.22 9.10 -7.40
CA ALA A 329 20.78 9.72 -8.60
C ALA A 329 19.74 10.66 -9.26
N GLY A 330 18.50 10.23 -9.35
CA GLY A 330 17.38 11.06 -9.85
C GLY A 330 17.22 12.36 -9.04
N ALA A 331 17.32 12.29 -7.72
CA ALA A 331 17.24 13.46 -6.84
C ALA A 331 18.45 14.42 -7.07
N LYS A 332 19.66 13.88 -7.14
CA LYS A 332 20.89 14.67 -7.37
C LYS A 332 20.95 15.33 -8.75
N THR A 333 20.37 14.68 -9.78
CA THR A 333 20.30 15.21 -11.15
C THR A 333 19.05 16.05 -11.43
N ARG A 334 18.15 16.21 -10.46
CA ARG A 334 16.85 16.90 -10.57
C ARG A 334 15.87 16.24 -11.54
N ASN A 335 16.07 14.97 -11.89
CA ASN A 335 15.08 14.16 -12.61
C ASN A 335 13.94 13.72 -11.70
N LEU A 336 14.19 13.61 -10.39
CA LEU A 336 13.19 13.47 -9.35
C LEU A 336 12.80 14.86 -8.83
N SER A 337 11.52 15.16 -8.79
CA SER A 337 10.99 16.37 -8.15
C SER A 337 11.21 16.29 -6.64
N MET A 338 11.95 17.26 -6.09
CA MET A 338 12.17 17.33 -4.64
C MET A 338 10.87 17.60 -3.88
N ASP A 339 10.00 18.46 -4.41
CA ASP A 339 8.68 18.70 -3.82
C ASP A 339 7.88 17.41 -3.74
N ARG A 340 7.97 16.56 -4.79
CA ARG A 340 7.23 15.29 -4.81
C ARG A 340 7.82 14.25 -3.85
N LEU A 341 9.15 14.22 -3.69
CA LEU A 341 9.81 13.39 -2.69
C LEU A 341 9.41 13.83 -1.27
N ASP A 342 9.44 15.13 -1.00
CA ASP A 342 9.03 15.68 0.29
C ASP A 342 7.56 15.38 0.61
N GLU A 343 6.65 15.52 -0.36
CA GLU A 343 5.26 15.12 -0.21
C GLU A 343 5.11 13.62 0.10
N ALA A 344 5.90 12.75 -0.55
CA ALA A 344 5.87 11.30 -0.29
C ALA A 344 6.28 11.00 1.16
N VAL A 345 7.40 11.57 1.59
CA VAL A 345 7.91 11.38 2.95
C VAL A 345 6.92 11.90 4.00
N LEU A 346 6.35 13.08 3.78
CA LEU A 346 5.35 13.65 4.70
C LEU A 346 4.12 12.75 4.83
N ARG A 347 3.60 12.15 3.74
CA ARG A 347 2.48 11.21 3.80
C ARG A 347 2.85 9.90 4.49
N ILE A 348 4.06 9.39 4.27
CA ILE A 348 4.57 8.21 4.98
C ILE A 348 4.62 8.49 6.49
N LEU A 349 5.20 9.61 6.90
CA LEU A 349 5.28 10.00 8.31
C LEU A 349 3.91 10.27 8.91
N ALA A 350 3.01 10.95 8.17
CA ALA A 350 1.64 11.18 8.61
C ALA A 350 0.85 9.88 8.79
N THR A 351 1.04 8.89 7.90
CA THR A 351 0.47 7.54 8.07
C THR A 351 0.98 6.89 9.34
N LYS A 352 2.30 6.92 9.60
CA LYS A 352 2.90 6.40 10.83
C LYS A 352 2.35 7.09 12.08
N ALA A 353 2.23 8.42 12.04
CA ALA A 353 1.68 9.21 13.14
C ALA A 353 0.20 8.89 13.40
N SER A 354 -0.61 8.73 12.33
CA SER A 354 -2.04 8.40 12.43
C SER A 354 -2.32 7.01 13.04
N LEU A 355 -1.31 6.13 13.02
CA LEU A 355 -1.33 4.81 13.69
C LEU A 355 -0.72 4.86 15.10
N GLY A 356 -0.33 6.05 15.57
CA GLY A 356 0.31 6.24 16.87
C GLY A 356 1.71 5.64 16.98
N LEU A 357 2.38 5.29 15.87
CA LEU A 357 3.66 4.58 15.91
C LEU A 357 4.77 5.40 16.58
N HIS A 358 4.74 6.72 16.46
CA HIS A 358 5.68 7.61 17.13
C HIS A 358 5.56 7.54 18.67
N LYS A 359 4.34 7.49 19.19
CA LYS A 359 4.05 7.34 20.64
C LYS A 359 4.48 5.95 21.11
N LYS A 360 4.06 4.90 20.40
CA LYS A 360 4.46 3.51 20.68
C LYS A 360 5.97 3.31 20.65
N LYS A 361 6.70 4.03 19.75
CA LYS A 361 8.16 4.00 19.72
C LYS A 361 8.78 4.58 20.98
N ALA A 362 8.29 5.73 21.44
CA ALA A 362 8.75 6.36 22.67
C ALA A 362 8.47 5.51 23.92
N GLU A 363 7.36 4.79 23.93
CA GLU A 363 6.94 3.89 25.02
C GLU A 363 7.58 2.49 24.95
N GLY A 364 8.22 2.12 23.82
CA GLY A 364 8.77 0.78 23.60
C GLY A 364 7.70 -0.29 23.33
N THR A 365 6.50 0.10 22.86
CA THR A 365 5.32 -0.77 22.70
C THR A 365 4.95 -1.04 21.24
N LEU A 366 5.89 -0.83 20.29
CA LEU A 366 5.64 -1.04 18.85
C LEU A 366 5.30 -2.48 18.49
N VAL A 367 5.88 -3.45 19.21
CA VAL A 367 5.57 -4.87 19.06
C VAL A 367 5.15 -5.41 20.43
N PRO A 368 3.98 -6.03 20.54
CA PRO A 368 3.50 -6.60 21.80
C PRO A 368 4.45 -7.64 22.40
N GLU A 369 4.33 -7.90 23.69
CA GLU A 369 5.11 -8.92 24.39
C GLU A 369 4.75 -10.34 23.90
N LYS A 370 5.57 -11.34 24.26
CA LYS A 370 5.44 -12.73 23.78
C LYS A 370 4.10 -13.38 24.14
N GLU A 371 3.48 -12.96 25.21
CA GLU A 371 2.15 -13.44 25.63
C GLU A 371 1.08 -13.19 24.58
N ALA A 372 1.26 -12.17 23.72
CA ALA A 372 0.34 -11.89 22.62
C ALA A 372 0.33 -12.98 21.53
N LEU A 373 1.31 -13.89 21.50
CA LEU A 373 1.31 -15.06 20.60
C LEU A 373 0.09 -15.95 20.81
N GLU A 374 -0.49 -15.99 22.02
CA GLU A 374 -1.71 -16.74 22.34
C GLU A 374 -2.95 -16.26 21.56
N ILE A 375 -2.87 -15.09 20.89
CA ILE A 375 -3.94 -14.53 20.05
C ILE A 375 -3.95 -15.16 18.66
N VAL A 376 -2.81 -15.71 18.22
CA VAL A 376 -2.62 -16.23 16.86
C VAL A 376 -3.05 -17.68 16.76
N GLY A 377 -4.07 -17.98 15.93
CA GLY A 377 -4.58 -19.32 15.66
C GLY A 377 -5.92 -19.61 16.30
#